data_d895e556d944fbd25cab3cef6490f802
#
_entry.id   d895e556d944fbd25cab3cef6490f802
#
_cell.length_a   1.000
_cell.length_b   1.000
_cell.length_c   1.000
_cell.angle_alpha   90.00
_cell.angle_beta   90.00
_cell.angle_gamma   90.00
#
_symmetry.space_group_name_H-M   'P 1'
#
loop_
_entity.id
_entity.type
_entity.pdbx_description
1 polymer ?
#
loop_
_entity_poly.entity_id
_entity_poly.type
_entity_poly.pdbx_seq_one_letter_code
_entity_poly.pdbx_strand_id
1 'polypeptide(L)'
;MTDWLGRVSRGVALAGSVLWCATAQADTELTMTLFGGPVDIAVWQRLSADFEKTHPGIKLKVEVNDWDSYWEKLRVLVAGGTAPDVFAMDASNYPDWQARGALLKLQPFIDAEPDQLKGVFPISLEAYKTPDGYYGLPRDIQTIALFYNKDMFDDAGVAYPTDSWTWDDLRAAAKKLTRDKNGDGTIDQWGLFAELIDMEVFWSSVLWSYGAEIVDVKNGKTLIGSPEAMKAWNFIAGMVLDDKSIPTSEQLRQFGLDGFQAGVTAMGVSGHWSVPDYVPATFKWGVAPMPKGPAGRATSINSAGFTISSTTQHPKEAWELLKFAIGPHAQEELAQLGFAIPIQEAITASPAYLVQKNAPIDHKLFVDALAYAHLKPVFKGYEEWASAVGDALHRAWSGEVPIADAIHEAVAAGDEVLANNR
;
A
#
# COMPACT_ATOMS: atom_id res chain seq x y z
N MET A 1 45.37 -77.11 -62.04
CA MET A 1 46.24 -75.97 -62.32
C MET A 1 45.44 -74.67 -61.95
N THR A 2 45.97 -74.03 -60.94
CA THR A 2 45.90 -72.62 -60.59
C THR A 2 44.51 -71.96 -60.37
N ASP A 3 44.18 -71.89 -59.14
CA ASP A 3 44.02 -70.77 -58.21
C ASP A 3 43.58 -69.41 -58.77
N TRP A 4 42.50 -68.93 -58.25
CA TRP A 4 42.32 -67.47 -57.98
C TRP A 4 41.34 -67.20 -56.81
N LEU A 5 41.95 -66.79 -55.71
CA LEU A 5 41.30 -66.36 -54.48
C LEU A 5 40.92 -64.87 -54.57
N GLY A 6 39.64 -64.55 -54.50
CA GLY A 6 39.15 -63.20 -54.37
C GLY A 6 38.82 -62.85 -52.90
N ARG A 7 39.56 -61.92 -52.31
CA ARG A 7 39.33 -61.37 -50.99
C ARG A 7 38.16 -60.33 -51.03
N VAL A 8 37.10 -60.61 -50.32
CA VAL A 8 36.03 -59.66 -50.03
C VAL A 8 36.33 -58.97 -48.70
N SER A 9 36.70 -57.69 -48.73
CA SER A 9 36.86 -56.86 -47.56
C SER A 9 35.49 -56.27 -47.17
N ARG A 10 34.99 -56.72 -46.01
CA ARG A 10 33.81 -56.12 -45.38
C ARG A 10 34.22 -54.82 -44.63
N GLY A 11 33.84 -53.67 -45.17
CA GLY A 11 33.91 -52.41 -44.46
C GLY A 11 32.81 -52.32 -43.41
N VAL A 12 33.17 -52.25 -42.14
CA VAL A 12 32.26 -51.93 -41.03
C VAL A 12 32.14 -50.43 -40.95
N ALA A 13 30.98 -49.86 -41.34
CA ALA A 13 30.63 -48.47 -41.10
C ALA A 13 30.17 -48.34 -39.65
N LEU A 14 31.00 -47.77 -38.80
CA LEU A 14 30.58 -47.26 -37.46
C LEU A 14 29.73 -45.99 -37.65
N ALA A 15 28.41 -46.12 -37.53
CA ALA A 15 27.51 -45.00 -37.35
C ALA A 15 27.63 -44.48 -35.91
N GLY A 16 28.39 -43.42 -35.72
CA GLY A 16 28.46 -42.70 -34.43
C GLY A 16 27.15 -41.98 -34.16
N SER A 17 26.30 -42.54 -33.31
CA SER A 17 25.14 -41.86 -32.76
C SER A 17 25.63 -40.82 -31.75
N VAL A 18 25.64 -39.54 -32.14
CA VAL A 18 25.81 -38.43 -31.23
C VAL A 18 24.50 -38.31 -30.41
N LEU A 19 24.49 -38.91 -29.23
CA LEU A 19 23.48 -38.64 -28.23
C LEU A 19 23.67 -37.16 -27.77
N TRP A 20 22.82 -36.29 -28.26
CA TRP A 20 22.61 -35.01 -27.62
C TRP A 20 21.91 -35.30 -26.29
N CYS A 21 22.67 -35.36 -25.20
CA CYS A 21 22.13 -35.22 -23.88
C CYS A 21 21.62 -33.77 -23.76
N ALA A 22 20.34 -33.57 -24.02
CA ALA A 22 19.65 -32.38 -23.50
C ALA A 22 19.75 -32.50 -21.97
N THR A 23 20.67 -31.78 -21.37
CA THR A 23 20.64 -31.55 -19.91
C THR A 23 19.34 -30.83 -19.65
N ALA A 24 18.36 -31.54 -19.07
CA ALA A 24 17.21 -30.88 -18.47
C ALA A 24 17.81 -29.95 -17.42
N GLN A 25 17.85 -28.66 -17.74
CA GLN A 25 18.20 -27.64 -16.77
C GLN A 25 17.11 -27.70 -15.68
N ALA A 26 17.52 -27.91 -14.44
CA ALA A 26 16.55 -27.88 -13.33
C ALA A 26 15.88 -26.55 -13.33
N ASP A 27 14.55 -26.52 -13.14
CA ASP A 27 13.79 -25.30 -13.00
C ASP A 27 14.37 -24.47 -11.85
N THR A 28 14.53 -23.17 -12.08
CA THR A 28 14.87 -22.23 -11.02
C THR A 28 13.62 -22.00 -10.17
N GLU A 29 13.69 -22.27 -8.87
CA GLU A 29 12.60 -21.92 -7.95
C GLU A 29 12.85 -20.50 -7.41
N LEU A 30 11.94 -19.58 -7.71
CA LEU A 30 11.87 -18.25 -7.10
C LEU A 30 10.88 -18.27 -5.96
N THR A 31 11.24 -17.59 -4.90
CA THR A 31 10.37 -17.35 -3.73
C THR A 31 9.95 -15.88 -3.67
N MET A 32 8.66 -15.66 -3.47
CA MET A 32 8.09 -14.33 -3.31
C MET A 32 7.19 -14.28 -2.08
N THR A 33 7.29 -13.21 -1.29
CA THR A 33 6.35 -12.97 -0.20
C THR A 33 5.78 -11.56 -0.27
N LEU A 34 4.50 -11.43 0.10
CA LEU A 34 3.81 -10.14 0.13
C LEU A 34 2.79 -10.10 1.27
N PHE A 35 2.47 -8.88 1.68
CA PHE A 35 1.33 -8.64 2.55
C PHE A 35 0.06 -8.50 1.73
N GLY A 36 -1.06 -8.93 2.31
CA GLY A 36 -2.37 -8.85 1.67
C GLY A 36 -3.39 -9.79 2.31
N GLY A 37 -4.54 -9.89 1.65
CA GLY A 37 -5.67 -10.69 2.09
C GLY A 37 -6.08 -11.77 1.07
N PRO A 38 -7.28 -12.32 1.22
CA PRO A 38 -7.81 -13.35 0.31
C PRO A 38 -7.82 -12.94 -1.16
N VAL A 39 -8.00 -11.66 -1.44
CA VAL A 39 -7.97 -11.10 -2.82
C VAL A 39 -6.57 -11.21 -3.41
N ASP A 40 -5.54 -10.84 -2.64
CA ASP A 40 -4.13 -10.96 -3.06
C ASP A 40 -3.76 -12.42 -3.33
N ILE A 41 -4.17 -13.34 -2.45
CA ILE A 41 -3.94 -14.78 -2.64
C ILE A 41 -4.50 -15.23 -3.99
N ALA A 42 -5.76 -14.89 -4.28
CA ALA A 42 -6.42 -15.31 -5.51
C ALA A 42 -5.78 -14.75 -6.77
N VAL A 43 -5.33 -13.48 -6.75
CA VAL A 43 -4.69 -12.86 -7.90
C VAL A 43 -3.29 -13.40 -8.13
N TRP A 44 -2.51 -13.52 -7.06
CA TRP A 44 -1.13 -13.99 -7.20
C TRP A 44 -1.04 -15.49 -7.55
N GLN A 45 -2.06 -16.30 -7.21
CA GLN A 45 -2.18 -17.66 -7.74
C GLN A 45 -2.30 -17.67 -9.27
N ARG A 46 -3.10 -16.75 -9.86
CA ARG A 46 -3.22 -16.63 -11.33
C ARG A 46 -1.95 -16.06 -11.95
N LEU A 47 -1.47 -14.94 -11.41
CA LEU A 47 -0.26 -14.29 -11.93
C LEU A 47 0.97 -15.18 -11.86
N SER A 48 1.10 -16.04 -10.85
CA SER A 48 2.18 -17.03 -10.77
C SER A 48 2.12 -18.04 -11.92
N ALA A 49 0.92 -18.55 -12.22
CA ALA A 49 0.74 -19.48 -13.32
C ALA A 49 1.03 -18.82 -14.69
N ASP A 50 0.64 -17.55 -14.87
CA ASP A 50 0.92 -16.80 -16.09
C ASP A 50 2.39 -16.44 -16.24
N PHE A 51 3.05 -16.12 -15.13
CA PHE A 51 4.51 -15.90 -15.10
C PHE A 51 5.26 -17.16 -15.52
N GLU A 52 4.97 -18.32 -14.90
CA GLU A 52 5.61 -19.59 -15.23
C GLU A 52 5.39 -20.01 -16.69
N LYS A 53 4.20 -19.72 -17.23
CA LYS A 53 3.88 -20.01 -18.63
C LYS A 53 4.71 -19.18 -19.61
N THR A 54 4.98 -17.91 -19.26
CA THR A 54 5.77 -16.99 -20.11
C THR A 54 7.27 -17.09 -19.87
N HIS A 55 7.70 -17.69 -18.75
CA HIS A 55 9.10 -17.87 -18.36
C HIS A 55 9.41 -19.37 -18.09
N PRO A 56 9.41 -20.21 -19.14
CA PRO A 56 9.67 -21.64 -18.97
C PRO A 56 11.06 -21.88 -18.35
N GLY A 57 11.12 -22.76 -17.35
CA GLY A 57 12.32 -23.03 -16.55
C GLY A 57 12.39 -22.21 -15.24
N ILE A 58 11.38 -21.39 -14.93
CA ILE A 58 11.23 -20.73 -13.63
C ILE A 58 9.94 -21.24 -12.97
N LYS A 59 10.03 -21.59 -11.69
CA LYS A 59 8.89 -21.88 -10.80
C LYS A 59 8.76 -20.79 -9.77
N LEU A 60 7.54 -20.33 -9.52
CA LEU A 60 7.29 -19.25 -8.59
C LEU A 60 6.44 -19.71 -7.40
N LYS A 61 7.05 -19.65 -6.21
CA LYS A 61 6.36 -19.89 -4.95
C LYS A 61 6.01 -18.57 -4.29
N VAL A 62 4.71 -18.29 -4.18
CA VAL A 62 4.21 -17.07 -3.54
C VAL A 62 3.61 -17.38 -2.19
N GLU A 63 3.95 -16.57 -1.19
CA GLU A 63 3.35 -16.57 0.12
C GLU A 63 2.73 -15.19 0.41
N VAL A 64 1.47 -15.19 0.86
CA VAL A 64 0.75 -13.98 1.28
C VAL A 64 0.46 -14.09 2.77
N ASN A 65 0.78 -13.05 3.52
CA ASN A 65 0.54 -12.95 4.96
C ASN A 65 -0.27 -11.68 5.25
N ASP A 66 -1.01 -11.64 6.35
CA ASP A 66 -1.57 -10.39 6.84
C ASP A 66 -0.44 -9.39 7.19
N TRP A 67 -0.79 -8.10 7.31
CA TRP A 67 0.18 -7.01 7.46
C TRP A 67 1.15 -7.23 8.63
N ASP A 68 0.66 -7.51 9.83
CA ASP A 68 1.49 -7.63 11.03
C ASP A 68 2.41 -8.86 10.97
N SER A 69 1.83 -10.03 10.66
CA SER A 69 2.57 -11.28 10.52
C SER A 69 3.61 -11.21 9.39
N TYR A 70 3.32 -10.47 8.32
CA TYR A 70 4.26 -10.26 7.21
C TYR A 70 5.55 -9.59 7.69
N TRP A 71 5.45 -8.45 8.36
CA TRP A 71 6.61 -7.69 8.79
C TRP A 71 7.43 -8.43 9.86
N GLU A 72 6.76 -9.09 10.81
CA GLU A 72 7.45 -9.92 11.81
C GLU A 72 8.25 -11.03 11.15
N LYS A 73 7.63 -11.78 10.24
CA LYS A 73 8.25 -12.88 9.53
C LYS A 73 9.39 -12.43 8.64
N LEU A 74 9.20 -11.37 7.85
CA LEU A 74 10.22 -10.87 6.94
C LEU A 74 11.47 -10.41 7.70
N ARG A 75 11.33 -9.70 8.83
CA ARG A 75 12.47 -9.31 9.67
C ARG A 75 13.29 -10.52 10.11
N VAL A 76 12.61 -11.60 10.53
CA VAL A 76 13.29 -12.84 10.97
C VAL A 76 14.02 -13.50 9.81
N LEU A 77 13.38 -13.65 8.65
CA LEU A 77 13.96 -14.29 7.47
C LEU A 77 15.18 -13.54 6.95
N VAL A 78 15.11 -12.21 6.87
CA VAL A 78 16.24 -11.36 6.43
C VAL A 78 17.39 -11.42 7.44
N ALA A 79 17.12 -11.33 8.73
CA ALA A 79 18.15 -11.45 9.78
C ALA A 79 18.81 -12.83 9.79
N GLY A 80 18.06 -13.89 9.44
CA GLY A 80 18.54 -15.26 9.32
C GLY A 80 19.27 -15.56 8.01
N GLY A 81 19.34 -14.64 7.05
CA GLY A 81 19.96 -14.85 5.74
C GLY A 81 19.17 -15.78 4.83
N THR A 82 17.87 -15.94 5.09
CA THR A 82 16.93 -16.81 4.35
C THR A 82 15.78 -15.99 3.75
N ALA A 83 16.06 -14.74 3.39
CA ALA A 83 15.09 -13.86 2.76
C ALA A 83 14.55 -14.47 1.46
N PRO A 84 13.24 -14.27 1.14
CA PRO A 84 12.72 -14.58 -0.18
C PRO A 84 13.46 -13.81 -1.28
N ASP A 85 13.45 -14.33 -2.52
CA ASP A 85 14.12 -13.66 -3.64
C ASP A 85 13.48 -12.30 -3.95
N VAL A 86 12.15 -12.24 -3.91
CA VAL A 86 11.35 -11.03 -4.09
C VAL A 86 10.40 -10.85 -2.91
N PHE A 87 10.24 -9.62 -2.45
CA PHE A 87 9.29 -9.34 -1.38
C PHE A 87 8.66 -7.96 -1.51
N ALA A 88 7.43 -7.85 -1.03
CA ALA A 88 6.71 -6.60 -1.01
C ALA A 88 7.36 -5.60 -0.04
N MET A 89 7.31 -4.33 -0.37
CA MET A 89 7.88 -3.26 0.44
C MET A 89 6.95 -2.05 0.41
N ASP A 90 6.52 -1.61 1.59
CA ASP A 90 5.91 -0.30 1.73
C ASP A 90 6.95 0.80 1.53
N ALA A 91 6.55 1.86 0.84
CA ALA A 91 7.48 2.93 0.49
C ALA A 91 8.10 3.63 1.71
N SER A 92 7.39 3.71 2.84
CA SER A 92 7.90 4.33 4.06
C SER A 92 8.96 3.48 4.77
N ASN A 93 8.87 2.16 4.67
CA ASN A 93 9.81 1.23 5.30
C ASN A 93 11.09 1.03 4.47
N TYR A 94 10.98 1.29 3.18
CA TYR A 94 12.03 1.09 2.19
C TYR A 94 13.43 1.66 2.57
N PRO A 95 13.57 2.91 3.09
CA PRO A 95 14.88 3.47 3.41
C PRO A 95 15.64 2.68 4.47
N ASP A 96 14.96 2.15 5.49
CA ASP A 96 15.59 1.36 6.55
C ASP A 96 16.12 0.03 6.05
N TRP A 97 15.38 -0.63 5.17
CA TRP A 97 15.79 -1.89 4.56
C TRP A 97 16.95 -1.69 3.58
N GLN A 98 16.90 -0.61 2.80
CA GLN A 98 17.99 -0.22 1.92
C GLN A 98 19.28 0.11 2.69
N ALA A 99 19.18 0.90 3.77
CA ALA A 99 20.31 1.28 4.60
C ALA A 99 20.98 0.09 5.29
N ARG A 100 20.22 -0.97 5.62
CA ARG A 100 20.74 -2.23 6.18
C ARG A 100 21.36 -3.15 5.13
N GLY A 101 21.33 -2.77 3.84
CA GLY A 101 21.86 -3.58 2.75
C GLY A 101 21.04 -4.83 2.43
N ALA A 102 19.77 -4.87 2.84
CA ALA A 102 18.89 -6.01 2.60
C ALA A 102 18.37 -6.09 1.16
N LEU A 103 18.44 -4.98 0.41
CA LEU A 103 17.85 -4.83 -0.92
C LEU A 103 18.93 -4.83 -2.01
N LEU A 104 18.66 -5.52 -3.12
CA LEU A 104 19.48 -5.48 -4.32
C LEU A 104 19.27 -4.16 -5.05
N LYS A 105 20.36 -3.52 -5.49
CA LYS A 105 20.29 -2.31 -6.31
C LYS A 105 19.74 -2.63 -7.69
N LEU A 106 18.62 -2.02 -8.07
CA LEU A 106 17.93 -2.25 -9.34
C LEU A 106 18.42 -1.35 -10.48
N GLN A 107 19.12 -0.26 -10.17
CA GLN A 107 19.56 0.70 -11.17
C GLN A 107 20.31 0.06 -12.36
N PRO A 108 21.24 -0.90 -12.18
CA PRO A 108 21.91 -1.53 -13.32
C PRO A 108 20.98 -2.28 -14.29
N PHE A 109 19.88 -2.86 -13.75
CA PHE A 109 18.88 -3.54 -14.58
C PHE A 109 18.01 -2.53 -15.32
N ILE A 110 17.63 -1.44 -14.66
CA ILE A 110 16.85 -0.34 -15.27
C ILE A 110 17.66 0.33 -16.37
N ASP A 111 18.95 0.58 -16.15
CA ASP A 111 19.84 1.19 -17.16
C ASP A 111 20.01 0.30 -18.41
N ALA A 112 19.98 -1.03 -18.22
CA ALA A 112 20.01 -1.99 -19.31
C ALA A 112 18.70 -2.07 -20.10
N GLU A 113 17.57 -1.77 -19.45
CA GLU A 113 16.21 -1.90 -20.01
C GLU A 113 15.36 -0.65 -19.67
N PRO A 114 15.71 0.56 -20.11
CA PRO A 114 15.10 1.82 -19.65
C PRO A 114 13.61 1.97 -20.02
N ASP A 115 13.15 1.25 -21.04
CA ASP A 115 11.75 1.28 -21.47
C ASP A 115 10.78 0.58 -20.50
N GLN A 116 11.30 -0.18 -19.53
CA GLN A 116 10.47 -0.90 -18.54
C GLN A 116 9.64 0.02 -17.63
N LEU A 117 10.12 1.24 -17.42
CA LEU A 117 9.40 2.23 -16.58
C LEU A 117 8.55 3.21 -17.40
N LYS A 118 8.45 3.00 -18.72
CA LYS A 118 7.69 3.88 -19.61
C LYS A 118 6.18 3.77 -19.33
N GLY A 119 5.53 4.92 -19.11
CA GLY A 119 4.11 4.99 -18.80
C GLY A 119 3.75 4.71 -17.33
N VAL A 120 4.74 4.48 -16.48
CA VAL A 120 4.56 4.44 -15.02
C VAL A 120 4.40 5.86 -14.49
N PHE A 121 3.47 6.09 -13.58
CA PHE A 121 3.29 7.39 -12.93
C PHE A 121 4.59 7.85 -12.26
N PRO A 122 5.14 9.02 -12.62
CA PRO A 122 6.40 9.50 -12.03
C PRO A 122 6.36 9.57 -10.49
N ILE A 123 5.23 9.97 -9.93
CA ILE A 123 5.07 10.11 -8.48
C ILE A 123 5.19 8.77 -7.74
N SER A 124 4.80 7.65 -8.36
CA SER A 124 4.98 6.32 -7.76
C SER A 124 6.45 5.90 -7.74
N LEU A 125 7.22 6.31 -8.74
CA LEU A 125 8.66 6.03 -8.80
C LEU A 125 9.45 6.86 -7.77
N GLU A 126 9.02 8.10 -7.49
CA GLU A 126 9.69 8.95 -6.49
C GLU A 126 9.68 8.32 -5.09
N ALA A 127 8.65 7.54 -4.75
CA ALA A 127 8.56 6.84 -3.47
C ALA A 127 9.67 5.79 -3.25
N TYR A 128 10.28 5.27 -4.32
CA TYR A 128 11.33 4.24 -4.27
C TYR A 128 12.70 4.75 -4.75
N LYS A 129 12.83 6.06 -4.93
CA LYS A 129 14.04 6.67 -5.41
C LYS A 129 14.96 7.07 -4.27
N THR A 130 16.22 6.68 -4.38
CA THR A 130 17.29 7.14 -3.49
C THR A 130 18.32 7.99 -4.28
N PRO A 131 19.22 8.71 -3.61
CA PRO A 131 20.25 9.47 -4.31
C PRO A 131 21.15 8.65 -5.23
N ASP A 132 21.29 7.33 -4.99
CA ASP A 132 22.13 6.43 -5.76
C ASP A 132 21.35 5.46 -6.66
N GLY A 133 20.04 5.65 -6.82
CA GLY A 133 19.18 4.88 -7.72
C GLY A 133 18.04 4.14 -7.02
N TYR A 134 17.49 3.15 -7.69
CA TYR A 134 16.35 2.35 -7.21
C TYR A 134 16.80 1.03 -6.59
N TYR A 135 16.09 0.62 -5.52
CA TYR A 135 16.21 -0.70 -4.88
C TYR A 135 14.85 -1.40 -4.78
N GLY A 136 13.80 -0.75 -5.24
CA GLY A 136 12.44 -1.27 -5.36
C GLY A 136 11.72 -0.56 -6.50
N LEU A 137 10.61 -1.13 -6.94
CA LEU A 137 9.70 -0.54 -7.92
C LEU A 137 8.27 -0.61 -7.41
N PRO A 138 7.45 0.42 -7.67
CA PRO A 138 6.07 0.43 -7.22
C PRO A 138 5.26 -0.70 -7.86
N ARG A 139 4.39 -1.35 -7.08
CA ARG A 139 3.36 -2.29 -7.54
C ARG A 139 2.06 -1.55 -7.82
N ASP A 140 1.74 -0.59 -6.97
CA ASP A 140 0.51 0.19 -6.98
C ASP A 140 0.73 1.57 -6.37
N ILE A 141 -0.26 2.43 -6.54
CA ILE A 141 -0.42 3.66 -5.77
C ILE A 141 -1.83 3.70 -5.20
N GLN A 142 -1.94 4.36 -4.06
CA GLN A 142 -3.19 4.46 -3.32
C GLN A 142 -3.40 5.91 -2.92
N THR A 143 -4.60 6.41 -3.11
CA THR A 143 -5.05 7.68 -2.51
C THR A 143 -6.18 7.41 -1.54
N ILE A 144 -6.36 8.31 -0.58
CA ILE A 144 -7.40 8.20 0.43
C ILE A 144 -8.66 8.92 -0.03
N ALA A 145 -9.80 8.33 0.30
CA ALA A 145 -11.12 8.88 0.02
C ALA A 145 -12.06 8.77 1.23
N LEU A 146 -13.16 9.48 1.17
CA LEU A 146 -14.25 9.38 2.12
C LEU A 146 -15.28 8.37 1.61
N PHE A 147 -15.44 7.25 2.32
CA PHE A 147 -16.51 6.29 2.13
C PHE A 147 -17.73 6.70 2.96
N TYR A 148 -18.94 6.43 2.49
CA TYR A 148 -20.15 6.76 3.24
C TYR A 148 -21.27 5.74 3.05
N ASN A 149 -21.98 5.45 4.14
CA ASN A 149 -23.12 4.54 4.19
C ASN A 149 -24.39 5.30 3.83
N LYS A 150 -24.91 5.06 2.62
CA LYS A 150 -26.09 5.75 2.07
C LYS A 150 -27.35 5.53 2.93
N ASP A 151 -27.51 4.32 3.46
CA ASP A 151 -28.70 3.98 4.24
C ASP A 151 -28.73 4.79 5.55
N MET A 152 -27.57 4.97 6.24
CA MET A 152 -27.49 5.80 7.43
C MET A 152 -27.70 7.29 7.14
N PHE A 153 -27.23 7.77 5.99
CA PHE A 153 -27.46 9.16 5.55
C PHE A 153 -28.94 9.41 5.25
N ASP A 154 -29.60 8.49 4.54
CA ASP A 154 -31.02 8.56 4.20
C ASP A 154 -31.87 8.53 5.47
N ASP A 155 -31.61 7.61 6.40
CA ASP A 155 -32.32 7.50 7.70
C ASP A 155 -32.16 8.75 8.56
N ALA A 156 -31.06 9.45 8.44
CA ALA A 156 -30.78 10.68 9.17
C ALA A 156 -31.30 11.95 8.47
N GLY A 157 -31.70 11.85 7.20
CA GLY A 157 -31.99 13.00 6.36
C GLY A 157 -30.78 13.93 6.22
N VAL A 158 -29.58 13.36 6.04
CA VAL A 158 -28.33 14.07 5.78
C VAL A 158 -28.02 13.96 4.30
N ALA A 159 -27.64 15.07 3.65
CA ALA A 159 -27.23 15.05 2.26
C ALA A 159 -25.89 14.31 2.10
N TYR A 160 -25.75 13.56 1.02
CA TYR A 160 -24.51 12.84 0.73
C TYR A 160 -23.31 13.76 0.54
N PRO A 161 -22.09 13.30 0.84
CA PRO A 161 -20.87 14.03 0.57
C PRO A 161 -20.74 14.41 -0.90
N THR A 162 -20.28 15.64 -1.16
CA THR A 162 -20.04 16.16 -2.52
C THR A 162 -18.62 16.68 -2.66
N ASP A 163 -18.22 17.04 -3.89
CA ASP A 163 -16.95 17.72 -4.14
C ASP A 163 -16.76 19.05 -3.42
N SER A 164 -17.86 19.68 -2.99
CA SER A 164 -17.79 20.96 -2.26
C SER A 164 -17.56 20.83 -0.76
N TRP A 165 -17.68 19.61 -0.20
CA TRP A 165 -17.57 19.42 1.24
C TRP A 165 -16.25 19.93 1.81
N THR A 166 -16.39 20.62 2.94
CA THR A 166 -15.29 21.03 3.82
C THR A 166 -15.19 20.10 5.03
N TRP A 167 -14.12 20.21 5.80
CA TRP A 167 -14.01 19.50 7.08
C TRP A 167 -15.10 19.87 8.06
N ASP A 168 -15.60 21.12 8.03
CA ASP A 168 -16.72 21.55 8.86
C ASP A 168 -18.04 20.87 8.45
N ASP A 169 -18.27 20.67 7.15
CA ASP A 169 -19.42 19.91 6.64
C ASP A 169 -19.36 18.45 7.09
N LEU A 170 -18.17 17.83 6.98
CA LEU A 170 -17.95 16.46 7.47
C LEU A 170 -18.23 16.35 8.96
N ARG A 171 -17.68 17.27 9.79
CA ARG A 171 -17.89 17.27 11.23
C ARG A 171 -19.37 17.44 11.61
N ALA A 172 -20.06 18.35 10.94
CA ALA A 172 -21.50 18.57 11.17
C ALA A 172 -22.32 17.31 10.81
N ALA A 173 -22.02 16.67 9.70
CA ALA A 173 -22.63 15.40 9.30
C ALA A 173 -22.30 14.29 10.29
N ALA A 174 -21.03 14.12 10.66
CA ALA A 174 -20.58 13.09 11.59
C ALA A 174 -21.30 13.22 12.95
N LYS A 175 -21.39 14.44 13.47
CA LYS A 175 -22.12 14.72 14.72
C LYS A 175 -23.60 14.34 14.64
N LYS A 176 -24.27 14.66 13.52
CA LYS A 176 -25.69 14.31 13.30
C LYS A 176 -25.92 12.81 13.12
N LEU A 177 -24.94 12.11 12.57
CA LEU A 177 -24.97 10.67 12.30
C LEU A 177 -24.53 9.82 13.50
N THR A 178 -23.96 10.46 14.55
CA THR A 178 -23.61 9.80 15.81
C THR A 178 -24.87 9.65 16.67
N ARG A 179 -25.20 8.42 17.04
CA ARG A 179 -26.49 8.09 17.69
C ARG A 179 -26.36 6.99 18.73
N ASP A 180 -27.13 7.14 19.77
CA ASP A 180 -27.64 6.09 20.64
C ASP A 180 -28.96 5.63 20.05
N LYS A 181 -28.99 4.48 19.37
CA LYS A 181 -30.18 3.97 18.64
C LYS A 181 -31.16 3.24 19.56
N ASN A 182 -30.65 2.68 20.64
CA ASN A 182 -31.44 1.88 21.58
C ASN A 182 -31.90 2.70 22.81
N GLY A 183 -31.35 3.91 23.02
CA GLY A 183 -31.71 4.82 24.09
C GLY A 183 -31.16 4.43 25.47
N ASP A 184 -30.08 3.65 25.53
CA ASP A 184 -29.47 3.21 26.79
C ASP A 184 -28.40 4.18 27.33
N GLY A 185 -28.14 5.26 26.63
CA GLY A 185 -27.13 6.27 26.96
C GLY A 185 -25.74 5.97 26.39
N THR A 186 -25.59 4.88 25.64
CA THR A 186 -24.33 4.50 24.98
C THR A 186 -24.44 4.74 23.48
N ILE A 187 -23.39 5.31 22.88
CA ILE A 187 -23.33 5.47 21.42
C ILE A 187 -23.12 4.08 20.80
N ASP A 188 -23.98 3.69 19.88
CA ASP A 188 -23.91 2.44 19.11
C ASP A 188 -23.83 2.67 17.59
N GLN A 189 -23.85 3.92 17.15
CA GLN A 189 -23.56 4.35 15.80
C GLN A 189 -22.72 5.62 15.82
N TRP A 190 -21.57 5.61 15.16
CA TRP A 190 -20.69 6.79 15.06
C TRP A 190 -20.76 7.43 13.68
N GLY A 191 -20.39 8.69 13.62
CA GLY A 191 -20.41 9.45 12.38
C GLY A 191 -19.27 9.14 11.45
N LEU A 192 -18.07 8.85 11.98
CA LEU A 192 -16.86 8.64 11.17
C LEU A 192 -15.97 7.58 11.79
N PHE A 193 -15.49 6.66 10.97
CA PHE A 193 -14.32 5.83 11.25
C PHE A 193 -13.07 6.47 10.65
N ALA A 194 -12.02 6.63 11.43
CA ALA A 194 -10.74 7.14 11.00
C ALA A 194 -9.61 6.57 11.86
N GLU A 195 -8.51 6.20 11.23
CA GLU A 195 -7.29 5.84 11.93
C GLU A 195 -6.68 7.08 12.59
N LEU A 196 -6.63 7.10 13.92
CA LEU A 196 -6.24 8.27 14.69
C LEU A 196 -4.75 8.32 15.05
N ILE A 197 -4.06 7.19 14.93
CA ILE A 197 -2.65 7.03 15.33
C ILE A 197 -1.77 7.06 14.10
N ASP A 198 -2.16 6.31 13.04
CA ASP A 198 -1.42 6.27 11.79
C ASP A 198 -1.63 7.56 10.98
N MET A 199 -0.52 8.15 10.54
CA MET A 199 -0.57 9.35 9.70
C MET A 199 -1.17 9.09 8.33
N GLU A 200 -1.02 7.88 7.83
CA GLU A 200 -1.21 7.52 6.44
C GLU A 200 -2.63 7.77 5.95
N VAL A 201 -3.61 7.42 6.78
CA VAL A 201 -5.01 7.35 6.34
C VAL A 201 -5.75 8.66 6.60
N PHE A 202 -5.56 9.30 7.74
CA PHE A 202 -6.47 10.38 8.14
C PHE A 202 -5.77 11.70 8.47
N TRP A 203 -5.02 11.74 9.58
CA TRP A 203 -4.61 13.03 10.15
C TRP A 203 -3.62 13.80 9.26
N SER A 204 -2.79 13.12 8.46
CA SER A 204 -1.92 13.80 7.50
C SER A 204 -2.72 14.61 6.48
N SER A 205 -3.79 14.02 5.93
CA SER A 205 -4.67 14.70 4.98
C SER A 205 -5.35 15.92 5.60
N VAL A 206 -5.72 15.85 6.89
CA VAL A 206 -6.26 16.99 7.62
C VAL A 206 -5.20 18.08 7.77
N LEU A 207 -3.99 17.72 8.26
CA LEU A 207 -2.90 18.68 8.47
C LEU A 207 -2.53 19.42 7.17
N TRP A 208 -2.29 18.70 6.09
CA TRP A 208 -1.97 19.30 4.78
C TRP A 208 -3.10 20.22 4.28
N SER A 209 -4.34 19.83 4.47
CA SER A 209 -5.50 20.65 4.07
C SER A 209 -5.63 21.94 4.88
N TYR A 210 -5.01 22.00 6.07
CA TYR A 210 -4.87 23.21 6.88
C TYR A 210 -3.60 24.01 6.55
N GLY A 211 -2.77 23.53 5.62
CA GLY A 211 -1.53 24.17 5.20
C GLY A 211 -0.33 23.86 6.09
N ALA A 212 -0.42 22.80 6.91
CA ALA A 212 0.71 22.33 7.70
C ALA A 212 1.56 21.34 6.93
N GLU A 213 2.84 21.29 7.28
CA GLU A 213 3.78 20.22 6.88
C GLU A 213 3.98 19.23 8.03
N ILE A 214 4.48 18.04 7.72
CA ILE A 214 4.61 16.96 8.72
C ILE A 214 6.05 16.83 9.19
N VAL A 215 7.01 16.73 8.27
CA VAL A 215 8.43 16.52 8.55
C VAL A 215 9.29 17.29 7.57
N ASP A 216 10.28 17.99 8.06
CA ASP A 216 11.42 18.48 7.27
C ASP A 216 12.61 17.52 7.48
N VAL A 217 12.66 16.50 6.63
CA VAL A 217 13.70 15.46 6.66
C VAL A 217 15.11 16.07 6.53
N LYS A 218 15.26 17.08 5.67
CA LYS A 218 16.55 17.73 5.38
C LYS A 218 17.11 18.43 6.61
N ASN A 219 16.26 19.10 7.37
CA ASN A 219 16.67 19.82 8.59
C ASN A 219 16.48 18.98 9.86
N GLY A 220 15.89 17.76 9.74
CA GLY A 220 15.63 16.85 10.86
C GLY A 220 14.64 17.45 11.84
N LYS A 221 13.49 17.89 11.35
CA LYS A 221 12.46 18.54 12.14
C LYS A 221 11.08 17.93 11.91
N THR A 222 10.43 17.62 13.01
CA THR A 222 9.01 17.26 13.06
C THR A 222 8.17 18.53 13.10
N LEU A 223 7.30 18.74 12.10
CA LEU A 223 6.59 20.00 11.90
C LEU A 223 5.12 19.97 12.34
N ILE A 224 4.65 18.86 12.89
CA ILE A 224 3.25 18.66 13.31
C ILE A 224 2.81 19.55 14.48
N GLY A 225 3.69 20.34 15.06
CA GLY A 225 3.41 21.32 16.11
C GLY A 225 3.27 22.77 15.61
N SER A 226 3.28 23.00 14.29
CA SER A 226 3.09 24.35 13.72
C SER A 226 1.72 24.93 14.07
N PRO A 227 1.54 26.28 14.01
CA PRO A 227 0.24 26.90 14.29
C PRO A 227 -0.89 26.38 13.40
N GLU A 228 -0.60 26.05 12.13
CA GLU A 228 -1.54 25.46 11.18
C GLU A 228 -1.88 24.01 11.56
N ALA A 229 -0.87 23.22 11.94
CA ALA A 229 -1.07 21.85 12.44
C ALA A 229 -1.91 21.85 13.72
N MET A 230 -1.66 22.78 14.66
CA MET A 230 -2.45 22.86 15.89
C MET A 230 -3.92 23.18 15.65
N LYS A 231 -4.28 23.93 14.60
CA LYS A 231 -5.68 24.12 14.19
C LYS A 231 -6.31 22.81 13.73
N ALA A 232 -5.57 22.01 12.93
CA ALA A 232 -6.01 20.70 12.46
C ALA A 232 -6.17 19.72 13.63
N TRP A 233 -5.22 19.67 14.56
CA TRP A 233 -5.29 18.82 15.76
C TRP A 233 -6.48 19.18 16.65
N ASN A 234 -6.74 20.46 16.88
CA ASN A 234 -7.90 20.89 17.65
C ASN A 234 -9.23 20.54 16.94
N PHE A 235 -9.26 20.57 15.61
CA PHE A 235 -10.39 20.09 14.83
C PHE A 235 -10.63 18.60 15.06
N ILE A 236 -9.59 17.76 14.93
CA ILE A 236 -9.68 16.31 15.17
C ILE A 236 -10.10 16.02 16.62
N ALA A 237 -9.44 16.67 17.59
CA ALA A 237 -9.76 16.51 19.01
C ALA A 237 -11.22 16.86 19.32
N GLY A 238 -11.75 17.91 18.69
CA GLY A 238 -13.19 18.26 18.82
C GLY A 238 -14.11 17.14 18.32
N MET A 239 -13.75 16.42 17.26
CA MET A 239 -14.55 15.28 16.77
C MET A 239 -14.45 14.06 17.69
N VAL A 240 -13.27 13.79 18.24
CA VAL A 240 -13.01 12.61 19.08
C VAL A 240 -13.54 12.84 20.50
N LEU A 241 -13.16 13.94 21.15
CA LEU A 241 -13.36 14.17 22.59
C LEU A 241 -14.67 14.90 22.90
N ASP A 242 -15.03 15.93 22.11
CA ASP A 242 -16.22 16.73 22.37
C ASP A 242 -17.47 16.16 21.72
N ASP A 243 -17.41 15.93 20.39
CA ASP A 243 -18.56 15.44 19.61
C ASP A 243 -18.73 13.93 19.76
N LYS A 244 -17.66 13.20 20.13
CA LYS A 244 -17.60 11.74 20.22
C LYS A 244 -18.07 11.06 18.93
N SER A 245 -17.81 11.70 17.80
CA SER A 245 -18.27 11.27 16.49
C SER A 245 -17.29 10.31 15.80
N ILE A 246 -16.08 10.17 16.33
CA ILE A 246 -15.09 9.18 15.95
C ILE A 246 -14.91 8.23 17.14
N PRO A 247 -15.14 6.91 16.98
CA PRO A 247 -14.95 5.93 18.04
C PRO A 247 -13.46 5.71 18.30
N THR A 248 -13.12 5.39 19.54
CA THR A 248 -11.78 4.91 19.89
C THR A 248 -11.60 3.45 19.45
N SER A 249 -10.35 2.99 19.32
CA SER A 249 -10.04 1.60 19.00
C SER A 249 -10.66 0.61 20.02
N GLU A 250 -10.76 1.01 21.31
CA GLU A 250 -11.42 0.21 22.32
C GLU A 250 -12.91 0.01 22.06
N GLN A 251 -13.61 1.08 21.67
CA GLN A 251 -15.04 1.02 21.33
C GLN A 251 -15.30 0.15 20.09
N LEU A 252 -14.36 0.11 19.13
CA LEU A 252 -14.47 -0.69 17.92
C LEU A 252 -14.10 -2.17 18.12
N ARG A 253 -13.38 -2.53 19.18
CA ARG A 253 -12.82 -3.87 19.38
C ARG A 253 -13.83 -5.00 19.24
N GLN A 254 -15.07 -4.79 19.69
CA GLN A 254 -16.14 -5.79 19.59
C GLN A 254 -16.72 -5.96 18.16
N PHE A 255 -16.48 -5.00 17.26
CA PHE A 255 -17.00 -4.97 15.89
C PHE A 255 -15.92 -5.31 14.85
N GLY A 256 -14.71 -5.69 15.27
CA GLY A 256 -13.53 -5.68 14.44
C GLY A 256 -12.87 -4.28 14.49
N LEU A 257 -11.81 -4.08 13.73
CA LEU A 257 -11.06 -2.82 13.79
C LEU A 257 -11.57 -1.76 12.82
N ASP A 258 -12.37 -2.14 11.81
CA ASP A 258 -12.96 -1.21 10.84
C ASP A 258 -14.46 -1.03 11.11
N GLY A 259 -14.81 0.13 11.67
CA GLY A 259 -16.19 0.48 11.99
C GLY A 259 -17.07 0.70 10.76
N PHE A 260 -16.51 1.08 9.62
CA PHE A 260 -17.26 1.22 8.38
C PHE A 260 -17.60 -0.13 7.78
N GLN A 261 -16.64 -1.04 7.69
CA GLN A 261 -16.86 -2.41 7.25
C GLN A 261 -17.89 -3.12 8.14
N ALA A 262 -17.81 -2.90 9.43
CA ALA A 262 -18.76 -3.46 10.40
C ALA A 262 -20.18 -2.84 10.33
N GLY A 263 -20.36 -1.74 9.59
CA GLY A 263 -21.64 -1.04 9.47
C GLY A 263 -22.07 -0.32 10.75
N VAL A 264 -21.11 0.04 11.63
CA VAL A 264 -21.38 0.81 12.86
C VAL A 264 -20.96 2.27 12.74
N THR A 265 -20.30 2.67 11.66
CA THR A 265 -20.01 4.07 11.36
C THR A 265 -20.64 4.51 10.05
N ALA A 266 -21.10 5.75 10.00
CA ALA A 266 -21.79 6.29 8.83
C ALA A 266 -20.84 6.71 7.71
N MET A 267 -19.60 7.05 8.05
CA MET A 267 -18.53 7.38 7.14
C MET A 267 -17.26 6.63 7.56
N GLY A 268 -16.35 6.45 6.60
CA GLY A 268 -15.01 5.90 6.83
C GLY A 268 -13.99 6.61 5.95
N VAL A 269 -12.82 6.86 6.48
CA VAL A 269 -11.67 7.35 5.71
C VAL A 269 -10.74 6.18 5.49
N SER A 270 -10.50 5.83 4.24
CA SER A 270 -9.61 4.73 3.86
C SER A 270 -9.08 4.88 2.43
N GLY A 271 -8.12 4.04 2.07
CA GLY A 271 -7.57 3.99 0.72
C GLY A 271 -8.39 3.12 -0.22
N HIS A 272 -7.99 3.14 -1.49
CA HIS A 272 -8.62 2.31 -2.51
C HIS A 272 -8.56 0.80 -2.18
N TRP A 273 -7.55 0.37 -1.41
CA TRP A 273 -7.38 -1.02 -0.95
C TRP A 273 -8.55 -1.58 -0.16
N SER A 274 -9.36 -0.72 0.48
CA SER A 274 -10.54 -1.15 1.25
C SER A 274 -11.76 -1.43 0.38
N VAL A 275 -11.73 -1.06 -0.91
CA VAL A 275 -12.88 -1.29 -1.79
C VAL A 275 -13.32 -2.77 -1.84
N PRO A 276 -12.43 -3.75 -2.02
CA PRO A 276 -12.81 -5.16 -1.98
C PRO A 276 -13.42 -5.61 -0.65
N ASP A 277 -12.96 -5.05 0.46
CA ASP A 277 -13.44 -5.39 1.80
C ASP A 277 -14.86 -4.84 2.07
N TYR A 278 -15.24 -3.77 1.37
CA TYR A 278 -16.57 -3.17 1.49
C TYR A 278 -17.59 -3.72 0.48
N VAL A 279 -17.15 -4.47 -0.54
CA VAL A 279 -18.06 -5.15 -1.49
C VAL A 279 -19.08 -6.06 -0.81
N PRO A 280 -18.73 -6.87 0.22
CA PRO A 280 -19.70 -7.72 0.91
C PRO A 280 -20.62 -6.99 1.89
N ALA A 281 -20.49 -5.67 2.06
CA ALA A 281 -21.33 -4.91 2.98
C ALA A 281 -22.82 -5.10 2.69
N THR A 282 -23.61 -5.21 3.74
CA THR A 282 -25.08 -5.40 3.64
C THR A 282 -25.85 -4.09 3.46
N PHE A 283 -25.16 -2.98 3.44
CA PHE A 283 -25.68 -1.62 3.25
C PHE A 283 -25.18 -1.00 1.92
N LYS A 284 -25.92 -0.03 1.41
CA LYS A 284 -25.50 0.75 0.25
C LYS A 284 -24.45 1.77 0.65
N TRP A 285 -23.37 1.83 -0.11
CA TRP A 285 -22.30 2.79 0.16
C TRP A 285 -21.87 3.55 -1.10
N GLY A 286 -21.04 4.55 -0.91
CA GLY A 286 -20.45 5.34 -1.97
C GLY A 286 -19.12 5.94 -1.52
N VAL A 287 -18.46 6.62 -2.45
CA VAL A 287 -17.20 7.32 -2.21
C VAL A 287 -17.33 8.79 -2.56
N ALA A 288 -16.59 9.63 -1.87
CA ALA A 288 -16.46 11.05 -2.13
C ALA A 288 -15.00 11.48 -1.95
N PRO A 289 -14.59 12.61 -2.56
CA PRO A 289 -13.25 13.16 -2.31
C PRO A 289 -13.07 13.52 -0.84
N MET A 290 -11.82 13.52 -0.37
CA MET A 290 -11.49 14.08 0.94
C MET A 290 -12.00 15.52 1.05
N PRO A 291 -12.48 15.97 2.23
CA PRO A 291 -12.98 17.34 2.40
C PRO A 291 -11.90 18.39 2.16
N LYS A 292 -12.33 19.62 1.83
CA LYS A 292 -11.46 20.79 1.68
C LYS A 292 -11.20 21.42 3.05
N GLY A 293 -9.96 21.73 3.32
CA GLY A 293 -9.57 22.60 4.43
C GLY A 293 -9.29 24.04 4.00
N PRO A 294 -8.83 24.89 4.91
CA PRO A 294 -8.53 26.31 4.62
C PRO A 294 -7.45 26.50 3.53
N ALA A 295 -6.50 25.58 3.40
CA ALA A 295 -5.45 25.64 2.39
C ALA A 295 -5.78 24.85 1.10
N GLY A 296 -6.93 24.18 1.08
CA GLY A 296 -7.35 23.36 -0.06
C GLY A 296 -7.69 21.93 0.34
N ARG A 297 -7.78 21.06 -0.66
CA ARG A 297 -7.95 19.62 -0.45
C ARG A 297 -6.58 18.97 -0.43
N ALA A 298 -6.43 17.94 0.41
CA ALA A 298 -5.23 17.13 0.46
C ALA A 298 -5.60 15.66 0.72
N THR A 299 -4.75 14.77 0.25
CA THR A 299 -4.79 13.34 0.54
C THR A 299 -3.37 12.78 0.56
N SER A 300 -3.14 11.65 1.22
CA SER A 300 -1.86 10.98 1.13
C SER A 300 -1.77 10.11 -0.13
N ILE A 301 -0.56 9.95 -0.64
CA ILE A 301 -0.20 8.85 -1.55
C ILE A 301 0.56 7.81 -0.75
N ASN A 302 0.05 6.60 -0.82
CA ASN A 302 0.67 5.40 -0.33
C ASN A 302 1.07 4.53 -1.52
N SER A 303 2.11 3.74 -1.37
CA SER A 303 2.57 2.84 -2.42
C SER A 303 3.15 1.59 -1.81
N ALA A 304 2.64 0.46 -2.25
CA ALA A 304 3.33 -0.80 -2.10
C ALA A 304 4.16 -1.07 -3.36
N GLY A 305 5.31 -1.68 -3.16
CA GLY A 305 6.21 -2.03 -4.26
C GLY A 305 6.80 -3.41 -4.05
N PHE A 306 7.69 -3.78 -4.96
CA PHE A 306 8.48 -4.99 -4.85
C PHE A 306 9.97 -4.66 -4.83
N THR A 307 10.70 -5.41 -4.02
CA THR A 307 12.15 -5.36 -3.88
C THR A 307 12.72 -6.75 -4.12
N ILE A 308 13.99 -6.80 -4.51
CA ILE A 308 14.75 -8.04 -4.64
C ILE A 308 15.72 -8.13 -3.46
N SER A 309 15.81 -9.32 -2.85
CA SER A 309 16.77 -9.57 -1.78
C SER A 309 18.20 -9.38 -2.27
N SER A 310 19.04 -8.70 -1.47
CA SER A 310 20.48 -8.61 -1.74
C SER A 310 21.19 -9.97 -1.67
N THR A 311 20.56 -10.98 -1.05
CA THR A 311 21.12 -12.34 -0.88
C THR A 311 20.60 -13.36 -1.89
N THR A 312 19.72 -12.95 -2.81
CA THR A 312 19.19 -13.85 -3.85
C THR A 312 20.32 -14.47 -4.68
N GLN A 313 20.16 -15.73 -5.02
CA GLN A 313 21.05 -16.43 -5.95
C GLN A 313 20.55 -16.33 -7.41
N HIS A 314 19.37 -15.74 -7.62
CA HIS A 314 18.64 -15.67 -8.89
C HIS A 314 18.29 -14.24 -9.29
N PRO A 315 19.27 -13.27 -9.28
CA PRO A 315 18.95 -11.85 -9.46
C PRO A 315 18.34 -11.51 -10.83
N LYS A 316 18.67 -12.27 -11.88
CA LYS A 316 18.10 -12.05 -13.21
C LYS A 316 16.67 -12.54 -13.30
N GLU A 317 16.39 -13.70 -12.78
CA GLU A 317 15.07 -14.31 -12.74
C GLU A 317 14.13 -13.49 -11.82
N ALA A 318 14.66 -12.98 -10.71
CA ALA A 318 13.93 -12.05 -9.84
C ALA A 318 13.62 -10.72 -10.54
N TRP A 319 14.53 -10.22 -11.38
CA TRP A 319 14.27 -9.04 -12.21
C TRP A 319 13.17 -9.30 -13.25
N GLU A 320 13.16 -10.47 -13.92
CA GLU A 320 12.06 -10.87 -14.82
C GLU A 320 10.71 -10.89 -14.09
N LEU A 321 10.69 -11.38 -12.84
CA LEU A 321 9.48 -11.37 -12.02
C LEU A 321 9.03 -9.94 -11.68
N LEU A 322 9.95 -9.02 -11.33
CA LEU A 322 9.60 -7.63 -11.08
C LEU A 322 9.00 -6.98 -12.34
N LYS A 323 9.63 -7.16 -13.49
CA LYS A 323 9.11 -6.64 -14.76
C LYS A 323 7.71 -7.16 -15.07
N PHE A 324 7.48 -8.44 -14.84
CA PHE A 324 6.15 -9.04 -15.02
C PHE A 324 5.14 -8.41 -14.05
N ALA A 325 5.50 -8.26 -12.77
CA ALA A 325 4.61 -7.75 -11.72
C ALA A 325 4.18 -6.29 -11.93
N ILE A 326 5.07 -5.44 -12.50
CA ILE A 326 4.77 -4.05 -12.84
C ILE A 326 4.30 -3.88 -14.28
N GLY A 327 4.33 -4.94 -15.08
CA GLY A 327 3.97 -4.93 -16.49
C GLY A 327 2.44 -4.82 -16.71
N PRO A 328 2.03 -4.46 -17.94
CA PRO A 328 0.62 -4.20 -18.24
C PRO A 328 -0.33 -5.33 -17.88
N HIS A 329 0.07 -6.61 -18.12
CA HIS A 329 -0.77 -7.77 -17.83
C HIS A 329 -1.11 -7.88 -16.33
N ALA A 330 -0.09 -7.84 -15.45
CA ALA A 330 -0.31 -7.92 -14.01
C ALA A 330 -1.08 -6.69 -13.50
N GLN A 331 -0.80 -5.51 -14.06
CA GLN A 331 -1.47 -4.27 -13.69
C GLN A 331 -2.95 -4.27 -14.11
N GLU A 332 -3.32 -4.88 -15.24
CA GLU A 332 -4.72 -5.07 -15.65
C GLU A 332 -5.45 -6.04 -14.72
N GLU A 333 -4.82 -7.15 -14.33
CA GLU A 333 -5.39 -8.10 -13.36
C GLU A 333 -5.64 -7.44 -12.00
N LEU A 334 -4.69 -6.65 -11.50
CA LEU A 334 -4.85 -5.88 -10.26
C LEU A 334 -5.95 -4.82 -10.38
N ALA A 335 -6.04 -4.14 -11.52
CA ALA A 335 -7.06 -3.14 -11.79
C ALA A 335 -8.48 -3.72 -11.74
N GLN A 336 -8.69 -4.90 -12.36
CA GLN A 336 -10.01 -5.56 -12.40
C GLN A 336 -10.54 -5.96 -11.02
N LEU A 337 -9.67 -6.08 -10.02
CA LEU A 337 -10.05 -6.42 -8.66
C LEU A 337 -10.50 -5.21 -7.83
N GLY A 338 -10.27 -3.99 -8.31
CA GLY A 338 -10.56 -2.78 -7.57
C GLY A 338 -9.72 -2.57 -6.33
N PHE A 339 -8.58 -3.23 -6.28
CA PHE A 339 -7.70 -3.23 -5.10
C PHE A 339 -6.82 -1.99 -5.02
N ALA A 340 -6.41 -1.44 -6.18
CA ALA A 340 -5.41 -0.36 -6.21
C ALA A 340 -5.53 0.47 -7.49
N ILE A 341 -4.94 1.65 -7.47
CA ILE A 341 -4.68 2.41 -8.68
C ILE A 341 -3.47 1.76 -9.36
N PRO A 342 -3.62 1.27 -10.62
CA PRO A 342 -2.49 0.75 -11.38
C PRO A 342 -1.41 1.81 -11.58
N ILE A 343 -0.14 1.40 -11.54
CA ILE A 343 0.96 2.33 -11.78
C ILE A 343 1.12 2.73 -13.25
N GLN A 344 0.46 2.03 -14.16
CA GLN A 344 0.46 2.33 -15.60
C GLN A 344 -0.65 3.32 -15.92
N GLU A 345 -0.31 4.53 -16.36
CA GLU A 345 -1.26 5.61 -16.68
C GLU A 345 -2.35 5.16 -17.66
N ALA A 346 -1.99 4.40 -18.70
CA ALA A 346 -2.93 3.94 -19.70
C ALA A 346 -4.02 3.02 -19.12
N ILE A 347 -3.72 2.25 -18.08
CA ILE A 347 -4.66 1.31 -17.47
C ILE A 347 -5.67 2.06 -16.61
N THR A 348 -5.30 3.15 -15.96
CA THR A 348 -6.24 3.95 -15.15
C THR A 348 -7.37 4.59 -15.96
N ALA A 349 -7.16 4.77 -17.25
CA ALA A 349 -8.20 5.24 -18.19
C ALA A 349 -8.99 4.11 -18.85
N SER A 350 -8.64 2.85 -18.61
CA SER A 350 -9.25 1.69 -19.25
C SER A 350 -10.51 1.23 -18.54
N PRO A 351 -11.42 0.51 -19.26
CA PRO A 351 -12.56 -0.14 -18.61
C PRO A 351 -12.20 -1.15 -17.55
N ALA A 352 -10.99 -1.75 -17.60
CA ALA A 352 -10.50 -2.69 -16.60
C ALA A 352 -10.43 -2.06 -15.20
N TYR A 353 -10.06 -0.79 -15.13
CA TYR A 353 -10.02 -0.04 -13.88
C TYR A 353 -11.34 0.70 -13.58
N LEU A 354 -11.92 1.39 -14.58
CA LEU A 354 -13.06 2.29 -14.37
C LEU A 354 -14.39 1.59 -14.18
N VAL A 355 -14.53 0.34 -14.67
CA VAL A 355 -15.83 -0.38 -14.70
C VAL A 355 -15.71 -1.69 -13.92
N GLN A 356 -15.91 -1.62 -12.62
CA GLN A 356 -15.85 -2.80 -11.77
C GLN A 356 -17.27 -3.23 -11.37
N LYS A 357 -17.65 -4.43 -11.82
CA LYS A 357 -19.02 -4.95 -11.65
C LYS A 357 -19.38 -5.17 -10.17
N ASN A 358 -18.40 -5.52 -9.34
CA ASN A 358 -18.63 -5.86 -7.94
C ASN A 358 -18.59 -4.64 -7.02
N ALA A 359 -17.98 -3.53 -7.46
CA ALA A 359 -17.88 -2.29 -6.70
C ALA A 359 -18.30 -1.11 -7.60
N PRO A 360 -19.62 -0.85 -7.75
CA PRO A 360 -20.14 0.18 -8.66
C PRO A 360 -19.99 1.59 -8.05
N ILE A 361 -18.75 2.01 -7.83
CA ILE A 361 -18.36 3.34 -7.35
C ILE A 361 -17.62 4.09 -8.45
N ASP A 362 -17.35 5.37 -8.22
CA ASP A 362 -16.49 6.15 -9.11
C ASP A 362 -15.00 5.88 -8.81
N HIS A 363 -14.42 4.87 -9.44
CA HIS A 363 -13.00 4.55 -9.31
C HIS A 363 -12.07 5.66 -9.81
N LYS A 364 -12.55 6.50 -10.75
CA LYS A 364 -11.80 7.64 -11.25
C LYS A 364 -11.47 8.65 -10.15
N LEU A 365 -12.32 8.75 -9.12
CA LEU A 365 -12.12 9.64 -7.99
C LEU A 365 -10.73 9.45 -7.33
N PHE A 366 -10.27 8.21 -7.21
CA PHE A 366 -8.97 7.90 -6.61
C PHE A 366 -7.81 8.35 -7.50
N VAL A 367 -7.95 8.26 -8.83
CA VAL A 367 -6.96 8.79 -9.78
C VAL A 367 -6.97 10.32 -9.79
N ASP A 368 -8.14 10.94 -9.80
CA ASP A 368 -8.28 12.40 -9.77
C ASP A 368 -7.68 12.99 -8.48
N ALA A 369 -7.67 12.23 -7.40
CA ALA A 369 -7.08 12.63 -6.12
C ALA A 369 -5.56 12.81 -6.19
N LEU A 370 -4.87 12.21 -7.18
CA LEU A 370 -3.44 12.43 -7.39
C LEU A 370 -3.09 13.91 -7.64
N ALA A 371 -4.06 14.71 -8.13
CA ALA A 371 -3.86 16.14 -8.39
C ALA A 371 -3.65 16.99 -7.11
N TYR A 372 -4.05 16.50 -5.94
CA TYR A 372 -3.91 17.17 -4.65
C TYR A 372 -3.31 16.25 -3.57
N ALA A 373 -2.62 15.22 -4.01
CA ALA A 373 -2.06 14.24 -3.11
C ALA A 373 -0.60 14.59 -2.73
N HIS A 374 -0.24 14.23 -1.51
CA HIS A 374 1.09 14.40 -0.95
C HIS A 374 1.72 13.02 -0.74
N LEU A 375 2.96 12.87 -1.15
CA LEU A 375 3.74 11.69 -0.79
C LEU A 375 3.92 11.64 0.73
N LYS A 376 3.70 10.47 1.29
CA LYS A 376 4.06 10.19 2.67
C LYS A 376 5.57 10.44 2.84
N PRO A 377 6.02 11.05 3.95
CA PRO A 377 7.43 11.23 4.19
C PRO A 377 8.19 9.90 4.14
N VAL A 378 9.27 9.86 3.37
CA VAL A 378 10.13 8.68 3.20
C VAL A 378 11.53 9.02 3.69
N PHE A 379 11.94 8.42 4.81
CA PHE A 379 13.25 8.65 5.41
C PHE A 379 13.67 7.49 6.33
N LYS A 380 14.96 7.36 6.57
CA LYS A 380 15.50 6.36 7.49
C LYS A 380 15.01 6.65 8.92
N GLY A 381 14.50 5.62 9.61
CA GLY A 381 13.92 5.75 10.96
C GLY A 381 12.44 6.13 10.93
N TYR A 382 11.76 6.03 9.79
CA TYR A 382 10.32 6.37 9.67
C TYR A 382 9.46 5.56 10.65
N GLU A 383 9.64 4.23 10.75
CA GLU A 383 8.85 3.40 11.67
C GLU A 383 9.02 3.85 13.14
N GLU A 384 10.23 4.16 13.54
CA GLU A 384 10.53 4.63 14.90
C GLU A 384 9.88 6.00 15.15
N TRP A 385 9.98 6.91 14.19
CA TRP A 385 9.33 8.21 14.23
C TRP A 385 7.82 8.08 14.32
N ALA A 386 7.20 7.25 13.47
CA ALA A 386 5.75 7.05 13.43
C ALA A 386 5.24 6.43 14.74
N SER A 387 5.99 5.47 15.33
CA SER A 387 5.67 4.91 16.63
C SER A 387 5.71 5.96 17.74
N ALA A 388 6.77 6.76 17.80
CA ALA A 388 6.91 7.80 18.83
C ALA A 388 5.80 8.87 18.76
N VAL A 389 5.42 9.28 17.54
CA VAL A 389 4.28 10.20 17.32
C VAL A 389 2.96 9.51 17.70
N GLY A 390 2.77 8.26 17.27
CA GLY A 390 1.57 7.47 17.56
C GLY A 390 1.33 7.27 19.05
N ASP A 391 2.37 6.97 19.83
CA ASP A 391 2.28 6.80 21.29
C ASP A 391 1.79 8.07 21.99
N ALA A 392 2.32 9.22 21.57
CA ALA A 392 1.89 10.51 22.11
C ALA A 392 0.44 10.82 21.75
N LEU A 393 0.03 10.58 20.49
CA LEU A 393 -1.35 10.74 20.05
C LEU A 393 -2.31 9.81 20.78
N HIS A 394 -1.93 8.55 21.01
CA HIS A 394 -2.75 7.59 21.75
C HIS A 394 -3.15 8.12 23.14
N ARG A 395 -2.23 8.76 23.85
CA ARG A 395 -2.47 9.38 25.16
C ARG A 395 -3.45 10.56 25.09
N ALA A 396 -3.45 11.30 23.97
CA ALA A 396 -4.43 12.38 23.78
C ALA A 396 -5.83 11.80 23.50
N TRP A 397 -5.91 10.77 22.66
CA TRP A 397 -7.20 10.16 22.31
C TRP A 397 -7.83 9.36 23.46
N SER A 398 -7.02 8.83 24.38
CA SER A 398 -7.50 8.25 25.65
C SER A 398 -7.95 9.29 26.68
N GLY A 399 -7.67 10.57 26.44
CA GLY A 399 -7.97 11.67 27.38
C GLY A 399 -7.01 11.79 28.54
N GLU A 400 -5.85 11.12 28.50
CA GLU A 400 -4.83 11.20 29.54
C GLU A 400 -4.16 12.57 29.59
N VAL A 401 -3.91 13.15 28.42
CA VAL A 401 -3.25 14.45 28.26
C VAL A 401 -3.99 15.33 27.25
N PRO A 402 -3.93 16.66 27.39
CA PRO A 402 -4.42 17.59 26.37
C PRO A 402 -3.71 17.38 25.03
N ILE A 403 -4.41 17.56 23.90
CA ILE A 403 -3.80 17.40 22.57
C ILE A 403 -2.57 18.28 22.35
N ALA A 404 -2.52 19.48 22.92
CA ALA A 404 -1.37 20.37 22.80
C ALA A 404 -0.11 19.79 23.47
N ASP A 405 -0.27 19.16 24.63
CA ASP A 405 0.83 18.53 25.36
C ASP A 405 1.31 17.27 24.62
N ALA A 406 0.38 16.45 24.11
CA ALA A 406 0.71 15.27 23.31
C ALA A 406 1.49 15.64 22.03
N ILE A 407 1.08 16.71 21.34
CA ILE A 407 1.79 17.17 20.13
C ILE A 407 3.19 17.73 20.50
N HIS A 408 3.32 18.41 21.62
CA HIS A 408 4.64 18.86 22.09
C HIS A 408 5.58 17.69 22.35
N GLU A 409 5.10 16.63 23.00
CA GLU A 409 5.85 15.39 23.23
C GLU A 409 6.19 14.68 21.91
N ALA A 410 5.22 14.56 21.02
CA ALA A 410 5.39 13.95 19.69
C ALA A 410 6.48 14.67 18.86
N VAL A 411 6.49 16.01 18.88
CA VAL A 411 7.51 16.80 18.17
C VAL A 411 8.89 16.54 18.77
N ALA A 412 9.00 16.55 20.09
CA ALA A 412 10.30 16.32 20.77
C ALA A 412 10.85 14.90 20.49
N ALA A 413 10.00 13.89 20.61
CA ALA A 413 10.37 12.49 20.31
C ALA A 413 10.71 12.28 18.84
N GLY A 414 9.91 12.85 17.93
CA GLY A 414 10.17 12.78 16.50
C GLY A 414 11.46 13.48 16.07
N ASP A 415 11.78 14.64 16.64
CA ASP A 415 13.03 15.35 16.40
C ASP A 415 14.24 14.52 16.89
N GLU A 416 14.11 13.80 18.02
CA GLU A 416 15.16 12.90 18.54
C GLU A 416 15.41 11.74 17.56
N VAL A 417 14.37 11.09 17.07
CA VAL A 417 14.51 10.01 16.07
C VAL A 417 15.19 10.52 14.80
N LEU A 418 14.76 11.68 14.29
CA LEU A 418 15.38 12.28 13.11
C LEU A 418 16.86 12.63 13.33
N ALA A 419 17.25 13.06 14.54
CA ALA A 419 18.64 13.34 14.86
C ALA A 419 19.50 12.07 14.89
N ASN A 420 18.95 10.96 15.41
CA ASN A 420 19.64 9.67 15.54
C ASN A 420 19.81 8.93 14.21
N ASN A 421 18.99 9.26 13.20
CA ASN A 421 18.95 8.59 11.88
C ASN A 421 19.54 9.41 10.72
N ARG A 422 20.25 10.49 11.03
CA ARG A 422 20.95 11.35 10.03
C ARG A 422 22.11 10.64 9.33
#